data_4caae34e08f876a103c97afd282c14b4
#
_entry.id   4caae34e08f876a103c97afd282c14b4
#
_cell.length_a   1.000
_cell.length_b   1.000
_cell.length_c   1.000
_cell.angle_alpha   90.00
_cell.angle_beta   90.00
_cell.angle_gamma   90.00
#
_symmetry.space_group_name_H-M   'P 1'
#
loop_
_entity.id
_entity.type
_entity.pdbx_description
1 polymer ?
#
loop_
_entity_poly.entity_id
_entity_poly.type
_entity_poly.pdbx_seq_one_letter_code
_entity_poly.pdbx_strand_id
1 'polypeptide(L)'
;MVIQGVTYLSDFEAKKAIMEMARRLEAKGWLVAGDGSMSVRVGPQAVWVTVAGADKAALTQDMLVRVDMNGKAMLSAKPKPLPEDLPIHLKIYQENENAQCVMHTYPACAAVMGMQGQTVQPAAFSPAVRALGRVQLLPAQNVDAQAQAVSLLCRTDKAVLLENDGCLTWGKTPADAAHLVEALDYYAAVTAKLG
;
A
#
# COMPACT_ATOMS: atom_id res chain seq x y z
N MET A 1 5.56 -6.48 24.00
CA MET A 1 6.90 -5.89 23.86
C MET A 1 6.70 -4.53 23.22
N VAL A 2 6.97 -3.43 23.93
CA VAL A 2 6.88 -2.08 23.36
C VAL A 2 8.19 -1.86 22.62
N ILE A 3 8.13 -1.71 21.29
CA ILE A 3 9.31 -1.37 20.49
C ILE A 3 9.65 0.07 20.84
N GLN A 4 10.79 0.30 21.49
CA GLN A 4 11.24 1.66 21.86
C GLN A 4 11.41 2.49 20.57
N GLY A 5 10.64 3.57 20.46
CA GLY A 5 10.78 4.58 19.42
C GLY A 5 9.74 4.56 18.30
N VAL A 6 8.80 3.62 18.26
CA VAL A 6 7.70 3.62 17.28
C VAL A 6 6.43 4.16 17.95
N THR A 7 5.93 5.29 17.45
CA THR A 7 4.65 5.88 17.87
C THR A 7 3.57 5.46 16.87
N TYR A 8 2.52 4.81 17.35
CA TYR A 8 1.37 4.42 16.55
C TYR A 8 0.27 5.48 16.60
N LEU A 9 -0.47 5.63 15.51
CA LEU A 9 -1.69 6.42 15.50
C LEU A 9 -2.76 5.74 16.38
N SER A 10 -3.61 6.55 17.02
CA SER A 10 -4.81 6.06 17.65
C SER A 10 -5.78 5.47 16.61
N ASP A 11 -6.73 4.64 17.06
CA ASP A 11 -7.77 4.08 16.18
C ASP A 11 -8.53 5.16 15.40
N PHE A 12 -8.82 6.30 16.04
CA PHE A 12 -9.51 7.43 15.41
C PHE A 12 -8.64 8.10 14.34
N GLU A 13 -7.39 8.40 14.65
CA GLU A 13 -6.45 9.03 13.72
C GLU A 13 -6.16 8.13 12.52
N ALA A 14 -5.97 6.82 12.75
CA ALA A 14 -5.74 5.85 11.68
C ALA A 14 -6.92 5.77 10.71
N LYS A 15 -8.15 5.67 11.22
CA LYS A 15 -9.36 5.67 10.39
C LYS A 15 -9.50 6.96 9.60
N LYS A 16 -9.29 8.10 10.26
CA LYS A 16 -9.33 9.42 9.60
C LYS A 16 -8.29 9.48 8.47
N ALA A 17 -7.06 9.07 8.74
CA ALA A 17 -5.99 9.07 7.75
C ALA A 17 -6.29 8.16 6.54
N ILE A 18 -6.82 6.95 6.77
CA ILE A 18 -7.24 6.06 5.67
C ILE A 18 -8.29 6.75 4.80
N MET A 19 -9.33 7.33 5.39
CA MET A 19 -10.40 7.99 4.64
C MET A 19 -9.90 9.23 3.87
N GLU A 20 -8.99 10.01 4.44
CA GLU A 20 -8.40 11.18 3.76
C GLU A 20 -7.53 10.76 2.57
N MET A 21 -6.67 9.76 2.76
CA MET A 21 -5.80 9.27 1.69
C MET A 21 -6.60 8.56 0.59
N ALA A 22 -7.63 7.79 0.94
CA ALA A 22 -8.53 7.17 -0.01
C ALA A 22 -9.16 8.20 -0.96
N ARG A 23 -9.74 9.27 -0.41
CA ARG A 23 -10.31 10.37 -1.22
C ARG A 23 -9.26 11.05 -2.09
N ARG A 24 -8.05 11.28 -1.55
CA ARG A 24 -6.94 11.90 -2.28
C ARG A 24 -6.52 11.08 -3.50
N LEU A 25 -6.36 9.77 -3.34
CA LEU A 25 -5.90 8.89 -4.41
C LEU A 25 -7.02 8.54 -5.39
N GLU A 26 -8.26 8.41 -4.90
CA GLU A 26 -9.43 8.22 -5.76
C GLU A 26 -9.68 9.44 -6.65
N ALA A 27 -9.56 10.66 -6.13
CA ALA A 27 -9.67 11.90 -6.92
C ALA A 27 -8.62 12.01 -8.04
N LYS A 28 -7.55 11.22 -7.99
CA LYS A 28 -6.54 11.08 -9.05
C LYS A 28 -6.83 9.91 -10.01
N GLY A 29 -7.89 9.14 -9.75
CA GLY A 29 -8.24 7.96 -10.53
C GLY A 29 -7.32 6.76 -10.29
N TRP A 30 -6.71 6.67 -9.10
CA TRP A 30 -5.77 5.60 -8.76
C TRP A 30 -6.38 4.48 -7.90
N LEU A 31 -7.66 4.59 -7.58
CA LEU A 31 -8.48 3.58 -6.91
C LEU A 31 -9.74 3.39 -7.74
N VAL A 32 -9.85 2.29 -8.46
CA VAL A 32 -10.85 2.11 -9.52
C VAL A 32 -11.91 1.09 -9.08
N ALA A 33 -13.18 1.46 -9.25
CA ALA A 33 -14.34 0.56 -9.09
C ALA A 33 -14.38 -0.23 -7.76
N GLY A 34 -13.86 0.35 -6.69
CA GLY A 34 -13.79 -0.31 -5.39
C GLY A 34 -12.52 -1.16 -5.18
N ASP A 35 -11.69 -1.31 -6.21
CA ASP A 35 -10.41 -2.00 -6.11
C ASP A 35 -9.36 -1.17 -5.35
N GLY A 36 -8.27 -1.84 -5.00
CA GLY A 36 -7.24 -1.29 -4.15
C GLY A 36 -7.59 -1.38 -2.67
N SER A 37 -6.57 -1.35 -1.87
CA SER A 37 -6.69 -1.48 -0.42
C SER A 37 -5.73 -0.55 0.30
N MET A 38 -6.12 -0.16 1.51
CA MET A 38 -5.28 0.66 2.38
C MET A 38 -5.34 0.13 3.79
N SER A 39 -4.19 0.11 4.44
CA SER A 39 -4.13 -0.25 5.84
C SER A 39 -3.21 0.67 6.63
N VAL A 40 -3.49 0.80 7.93
CA VAL A 40 -2.68 1.57 8.89
C VAL A 40 -2.49 0.76 10.15
N ARG A 41 -1.25 0.62 10.57
CA ARG A 41 -0.86 -0.06 11.80
C ARG A 41 -1.14 0.83 13.01
N VAL A 42 -1.82 0.28 14.01
CA VAL A 42 -2.21 1.00 15.24
C VAL A 42 -1.65 0.37 16.51
N GLY A 43 -0.72 -0.54 16.34
CA GLY A 43 -0.03 -1.24 17.42
C GLY A 43 0.80 -2.42 16.93
N PRO A 44 1.55 -3.06 17.80
CA PRO A 44 2.39 -4.21 17.41
C PRO A 44 1.58 -5.35 16.78
N GLN A 45 0.31 -5.51 17.17
CA GLN A 45 -0.55 -6.63 16.80
C GLN A 45 -1.89 -6.20 16.16
N ALA A 46 -2.01 -4.95 15.70
CA ALA A 46 -3.28 -4.46 15.20
C ALA A 46 -3.14 -3.50 14.01
N VAL A 47 -4.01 -3.69 13.02
CA VAL A 47 -4.07 -2.93 11.77
C VAL A 47 -5.51 -2.58 11.46
N TRP A 48 -5.79 -1.35 11.05
CA TRP A 48 -7.03 -0.98 10.36
C TRP A 48 -6.83 -1.16 8.86
N VAL A 49 -7.81 -1.76 8.18
CA VAL A 49 -7.80 -1.99 6.73
C VAL A 49 -9.17 -1.67 6.13
N THR A 50 -9.21 -1.23 4.89
CA THR A 50 -10.44 -1.04 4.11
C THR A 50 -11.12 -2.38 3.84
N VAL A 51 -12.46 -2.44 3.88
CA VAL A 51 -13.18 -3.63 3.41
C VAL A 51 -13.03 -3.79 1.89
N ALA A 52 -13.09 -5.04 1.41
CA ALA A 52 -13.07 -5.33 -0.02
C ALA A 52 -14.26 -4.68 -0.73
N GLY A 53 -14.04 -4.15 -1.93
CA GLY A 53 -15.07 -3.55 -2.77
C GLY A 53 -15.66 -2.23 -2.22
N ALA A 54 -15.07 -1.63 -1.18
CA ALA A 54 -15.54 -0.37 -0.65
C ALA A 54 -15.34 0.78 -1.66
N ASP A 55 -16.35 1.62 -1.82
CA ASP A 55 -16.21 2.88 -2.54
C ASP A 55 -15.25 3.81 -1.78
N LYS A 56 -14.07 4.05 -2.37
CA LYS A 56 -13.01 4.84 -1.75
C LYS A 56 -13.30 6.33 -1.74
N ALA A 57 -14.14 6.83 -2.67
CA ALA A 57 -14.60 8.22 -2.68
C ALA A 57 -15.52 8.52 -1.49
N ALA A 58 -16.39 7.56 -1.15
CA ALA A 58 -17.39 7.65 -0.09
C ALA A 58 -17.05 6.82 1.16
N LEU A 59 -15.77 6.56 1.39
CA LEU A 59 -15.31 5.71 2.48
C LEU A 59 -15.71 6.28 3.85
N THR A 60 -16.36 5.45 4.67
CA THR A 60 -16.79 5.78 6.03
C THR A 60 -16.09 4.88 7.05
N GLN A 61 -16.18 5.21 8.34
CA GLN A 61 -15.50 4.44 9.39
C GLN A 61 -15.99 3.01 9.52
N ASP A 62 -17.24 2.74 9.18
CA ASP A 62 -17.83 1.39 9.21
C ASP A 62 -17.40 0.54 8.00
N MET A 63 -16.79 1.13 6.97
CA MET A 63 -16.12 0.41 5.88
C MET A 63 -14.66 0.08 6.19
N LEU A 64 -14.25 0.19 7.44
CA LEU A 64 -12.94 -0.21 7.93
C LEU A 64 -13.08 -1.38 8.90
N VAL A 65 -12.09 -2.28 8.88
CA VAL A 65 -12.00 -3.43 9.78
C VAL A 65 -10.68 -3.39 10.52
N ARG A 66 -10.74 -3.65 11.82
CA ARG A 66 -9.54 -3.89 12.63
C ARG A 66 -9.20 -5.36 12.58
N VAL A 67 -7.97 -5.69 12.22
CA VAL A 67 -7.46 -7.06 12.15
C VAL A 67 -6.21 -7.23 13.02
N ASP A 68 -5.96 -8.46 13.46
CA ASP A 68 -4.68 -8.83 14.06
C ASP A 68 -3.63 -9.15 12.97
N MET A 69 -2.39 -9.43 13.36
CA MET A 69 -1.30 -9.77 12.44
C MET A 69 -1.44 -11.13 11.75
N ASN A 70 -2.49 -11.91 12.05
CA ASN A 70 -2.88 -13.13 11.36
C ASN A 70 -4.07 -12.92 10.42
N GLY A 71 -4.52 -11.67 10.24
CA GLY A 71 -5.66 -11.33 9.39
C GLY A 71 -7.02 -11.60 10.02
N LYS A 72 -7.08 -11.95 11.31
CA LYS A 72 -8.34 -12.19 12.00
C LYS A 72 -9.00 -10.88 12.40
N ALA A 73 -10.26 -10.67 11.97
CA ALA A 73 -11.05 -9.50 12.34
C ALA A 73 -11.24 -9.41 13.85
N MET A 74 -11.02 -8.22 14.39
CA MET A 74 -11.18 -7.88 15.80
C MET A 74 -12.37 -6.93 15.96
N LEU A 75 -13.14 -7.06 17.04
CA LEU A 75 -14.19 -6.10 17.44
C LEU A 75 -15.26 -5.82 16.36
N SER A 76 -15.53 -6.77 15.47
CA SER A 76 -16.61 -6.62 14.49
C SER A 76 -17.84 -7.41 14.92
N ALA A 77 -18.97 -6.73 15.04
CA ALA A 77 -20.25 -7.36 15.38
C ALA A 77 -20.81 -8.24 14.23
N LYS A 78 -20.37 -7.98 13.00
CA LYS A 78 -20.74 -8.75 11.80
C LYS A 78 -19.48 -8.98 10.95
N PRO A 79 -19.39 -10.16 10.29
CA PRO A 79 -18.31 -10.40 9.31
C PRO A 79 -18.33 -9.33 8.23
N LYS A 80 -17.16 -8.83 7.86
CA LYS A 80 -16.96 -7.90 6.75
C LYS A 80 -15.96 -8.51 5.78
N PRO A 81 -16.13 -8.32 4.46
CA PRO A 81 -15.19 -8.84 3.49
C PRO A 81 -13.83 -8.16 3.65
N LEU A 82 -12.79 -8.94 3.80
CA LEU A 82 -11.41 -8.45 3.85
C LEU A 82 -10.82 -8.44 2.44
N PRO A 83 -9.92 -7.51 2.12
CA PRO A 83 -9.26 -7.47 0.82
C PRO A 83 -8.38 -8.72 0.64
N GLU A 84 -8.34 -9.24 -0.58
CA GLU A 84 -7.58 -10.46 -0.91
C GLU A 84 -6.07 -10.29 -0.70
N ASP A 85 -5.57 -9.07 -0.90
CA ASP A 85 -4.17 -8.68 -0.73
C ASP A 85 -3.77 -8.38 0.73
N LEU A 86 -4.69 -8.52 1.68
CA LEU A 86 -4.39 -8.33 3.11
C LEU A 86 -3.15 -9.12 3.60
N PRO A 87 -2.92 -10.38 3.18
CA PRO A 87 -1.70 -11.11 3.57
C PRO A 87 -0.41 -10.37 3.18
N ILE A 88 -0.39 -9.66 2.06
CA ILE A 88 0.77 -8.86 1.63
C ILE A 88 1.00 -7.69 2.59
N HIS A 89 -0.07 -6.96 2.95
CA HIS A 89 0.01 -5.85 3.91
C HIS A 89 0.56 -6.31 5.26
N LEU A 90 0.01 -7.41 5.78
CA LEU A 90 0.43 -7.96 7.07
C LEU A 90 1.89 -8.42 7.04
N LYS A 91 2.31 -9.01 5.92
CA LYS A 91 3.69 -9.46 5.76
C LYS A 91 4.67 -8.29 5.75
N ILE A 92 4.33 -7.17 5.11
CA ILE A 92 5.12 -5.93 5.17
C ILE A 92 5.26 -5.46 6.62
N TYR A 93 4.17 -5.41 7.40
CA TYR A 93 4.23 -5.00 8.81
C TYR A 93 5.01 -5.95 9.71
N GLN A 94 4.99 -7.24 9.41
CA GLN A 94 5.77 -8.24 10.16
C GLN A 94 7.26 -8.10 9.93
N GLU A 95 7.67 -7.77 8.70
CA GLU A 95 9.07 -7.73 8.28
C GLU A 95 9.70 -6.33 8.35
N ASN A 96 8.88 -5.27 8.37
CA ASN A 96 9.33 -3.88 8.44
C ASN A 96 8.66 -3.13 9.59
N GLU A 97 9.37 -2.98 10.69
CA GLU A 97 8.87 -2.28 11.89
C GLU A 97 8.57 -0.79 11.64
N ASN A 98 9.22 -0.18 10.65
CA ASN A 98 9.01 1.22 10.28
C ASN A 98 7.79 1.43 9.38
N ALA A 99 7.23 0.38 8.79
CA ALA A 99 6.01 0.50 8.00
C ALA A 99 4.81 0.70 8.92
N GLN A 100 4.14 1.85 8.77
CA GLN A 100 2.92 2.19 9.52
C GLN A 100 1.69 2.24 8.61
N CYS A 101 1.90 2.34 7.29
CA CYS A 101 0.85 2.35 6.29
C CYS A 101 1.29 1.57 5.06
N VAL A 102 0.36 0.81 4.49
CA VAL A 102 0.51 0.11 3.20
C VAL A 102 -0.66 0.47 2.32
N MET A 103 -0.40 0.72 1.04
CA MET A 103 -1.39 1.05 0.02
C MET A 103 -1.18 0.19 -1.21
N HIS A 104 -2.24 -0.44 -1.70
CA HIS A 104 -2.33 -1.08 -3.00
C HIS A 104 -3.21 -0.20 -3.90
N THR A 105 -2.65 0.24 -5.03
CA THR A 105 -3.25 1.27 -5.90
C THR A 105 -2.92 1.00 -7.36
N TYR A 106 -3.65 1.66 -8.27
CA TYR A 106 -3.56 1.47 -9.72
C TYR A 106 -3.27 2.78 -10.47
N PRO A 107 -2.17 3.52 -10.13
CA PRO A 107 -1.80 4.71 -10.90
C PRO A 107 -1.46 4.30 -12.33
N ALA A 108 -2.04 5.04 -13.30
CA ALA A 108 -2.12 4.56 -14.69
C ALA A 108 -0.74 4.32 -15.33
N CYS A 109 0.21 5.25 -15.13
CA CYS A 109 1.53 5.10 -15.73
C CYS A 109 2.33 3.95 -15.11
N ALA A 110 2.23 3.77 -13.79
CA ALA A 110 2.87 2.67 -13.09
C ALA A 110 2.24 1.32 -13.46
N ALA A 111 0.91 1.26 -13.57
CA ALA A 111 0.21 0.05 -14.00
C ALA A 111 0.60 -0.38 -15.41
N VAL A 112 0.66 0.56 -16.37
CA VAL A 112 1.09 0.27 -17.76
C VAL A 112 2.51 -0.28 -17.79
N MET A 113 3.44 0.29 -17.02
CA MET A 113 4.81 -0.24 -16.94
C MET A 113 4.84 -1.68 -16.41
N GLY A 114 4.09 -1.98 -15.35
CA GLY A 114 3.96 -3.33 -14.82
C GLY A 114 3.41 -4.31 -15.85
N MET A 115 2.36 -3.92 -16.59
CA MET A 115 1.78 -4.74 -17.68
C MET A 115 2.75 -4.97 -18.84
N GLN A 116 3.70 -4.07 -19.06
CA GLN A 116 4.75 -4.20 -20.09
C GLN A 116 5.96 -5.00 -19.60
N GLY A 117 5.93 -5.53 -18.38
CA GLY A 117 7.10 -6.21 -17.81
C GLY A 117 8.26 -5.27 -17.46
N GLN A 118 7.97 -3.97 -17.31
CA GLN A 118 8.98 -2.94 -17.07
C GLN A 118 8.87 -2.41 -15.62
N THR A 119 9.90 -1.71 -15.18
CA THR A 119 9.90 -1.00 -13.91
C THR A 119 10.46 0.40 -14.05
N VAL A 120 10.16 1.25 -13.10
CA VAL A 120 10.71 2.61 -13.01
C VAL A 120 12.24 2.52 -12.93
N GLN A 121 12.94 3.39 -13.67
CA GLN A 121 14.40 3.51 -13.69
C GLN A 121 14.86 4.71 -12.83
N PRO A 122 14.83 4.61 -11.49
CA PRO A 122 15.14 5.75 -10.62
C PRO A 122 16.55 6.28 -10.81
N ALA A 123 17.50 5.40 -11.19
CA ALA A 123 18.89 5.78 -11.41
C ALA A 123 19.09 6.83 -12.52
N ALA A 124 18.16 6.92 -13.48
CA ALA A 124 18.18 7.92 -14.54
C ALA A 124 17.81 9.34 -14.04
N PHE A 125 17.23 9.47 -12.86
CA PHE A 125 16.71 10.74 -12.35
C PHE A 125 16.87 10.86 -10.84
N SER A 126 17.79 11.71 -10.38
CA SER A 126 18.16 11.78 -8.96
C SER A 126 17.02 12.08 -7.97
N PRO A 127 15.98 12.88 -8.30
CA PRO A 127 14.80 12.99 -7.43
C PRO A 127 14.06 11.67 -7.25
N ALA A 128 13.95 10.83 -8.29
CA ALA A 128 13.34 9.52 -8.19
C ALA A 128 14.13 8.58 -7.25
N VAL A 129 15.45 8.60 -7.34
CA VAL A 129 16.33 7.84 -6.42
C VAL A 129 16.07 8.24 -4.98
N ARG A 130 15.97 9.54 -4.69
CA ARG A 130 15.71 10.03 -3.32
C ARG A 130 14.32 9.64 -2.81
N ALA A 131 13.30 9.74 -3.67
CA ALA A 131 11.91 9.46 -3.27
C ALA A 131 11.67 7.95 -3.13
N LEU A 132 11.94 7.20 -4.19
CA LEU A 132 11.55 5.79 -4.32
C LEU A 132 12.67 4.82 -3.90
N GLY A 133 13.94 5.16 -4.18
CA GLY A 133 15.02 4.18 -4.16
C GLY A 133 14.85 3.18 -5.30
N ARG A 134 15.08 1.89 -5.02
CA ARG A 134 14.85 0.82 -5.98
C ARG A 134 13.35 0.48 -6.03
N VAL A 135 12.84 0.28 -7.23
CA VAL A 135 11.51 -0.26 -7.48
C VAL A 135 11.65 -1.55 -8.28
N GLN A 136 11.07 -2.62 -7.79
CA GLN A 136 11.08 -3.91 -8.46
C GLN A 136 9.69 -4.22 -9.05
N LEU A 137 9.66 -5.00 -10.12
CA LEU A 137 8.46 -5.60 -10.66
C LEU A 137 8.36 -7.03 -10.11
N LEU A 138 7.25 -7.34 -9.48
CA LEU A 138 6.92 -8.69 -9.05
C LEU A 138 5.99 -9.34 -10.08
N PRO A 139 6.29 -10.57 -10.53
CA PRO A 139 5.46 -11.25 -11.51
C PRO A 139 4.08 -11.56 -10.95
N ALA A 140 3.11 -11.72 -11.85
CA ALA A 140 1.75 -12.15 -11.50
C ALA A 140 1.79 -13.54 -10.85
N GLN A 141 1.35 -13.62 -9.61
CA GLN A 141 1.33 -14.84 -8.80
C GLN A 141 0.13 -14.80 -7.85
N ASN A 142 -0.12 -15.92 -7.15
CA ASN A 142 -1.08 -15.89 -6.07
C ASN A 142 -0.61 -14.99 -4.90
N VAL A 143 -1.53 -14.57 -4.07
CA VAL A 143 -1.29 -13.60 -3.00
C VAL A 143 -0.23 -14.05 -1.98
N ASP A 144 -0.15 -15.34 -1.69
CA ASP A 144 0.84 -15.87 -0.74
C ASP A 144 2.26 -15.80 -1.30
N ALA A 145 2.43 -16.11 -2.59
CA ALA A 145 3.72 -15.98 -3.26
C ALA A 145 4.14 -14.51 -3.40
N GLN A 146 3.20 -13.60 -3.69
CA GLN A 146 3.47 -12.16 -3.70
C GLN A 146 3.85 -11.66 -2.29
N ALA A 147 3.13 -12.08 -1.25
CA ALA A 147 3.46 -11.73 0.13
C ALA A 147 4.88 -12.19 0.51
N GLN A 148 5.25 -13.40 0.11
CA GLN A 148 6.60 -13.92 0.34
C GLN A 148 7.67 -13.12 -0.43
N ALA A 149 7.42 -12.77 -1.68
CA ALA A 149 8.34 -11.96 -2.48
C ALA A 149 8.51 -10.56 -1.88
N VAL A 150 7.42 -9.88 -1.52
CA VAL A 150 7.46 -8.55 -0.89
C VAL A 150 8.21 -8.59 0.45
N SER A 151 8.10 -9.67 1.22
CA SER A 151 8.78 -9.81 2.50
C SER A 151 10.30 -9.69 2.42
N LEU A 152 10.88 -10.10 1.30
CA LEU A 152 12.33 -10.02 1.05
C LEU A 152 12.78 -8.59 0.70
N LEU A 153 11.86 -7.75 0.24
CA LEU A 153 12.13 -6.42 -0.30
C LEU A 153 11.78 -5.32 0.68
N CYS A 154 10.73 -5.50 1.48
CA CYS A 154 10.08 -4.42 2.22
C CYS A 154 10.96 -3.75 3.30
N ARG A 155 12.11 -4.34 3.65
CA ARG A 155 13.07 -3.72 4.58
C ARG A 155 13.96 -2.66 3.92
N THR A 156 14.20 -2.79 2.62
CA THR A 156 15.10 -1.93 1.84
C THR A 156 14.38 -1.06 0.85
N ASP A 157 13.32 -1.57 0.24
CA ASP A 157 12.53 -0.90 -0.76
C ASP A 157 11.31 -0.23 -0.10
N LYS A 158 10.65 0.69 -0.81
CA LYS A 158 9.47 1.43 -0.32
C LYS A 158 8.25 1.24 -1.22
N ALA A 159 8.47 0.66 -2.39
CA ALA A 159 7.46 0.42 -3.40
C ALA A 159 7.85 -0.77 -4.28
N VAL A 160 6.83 -1.46 -4.81
CA VAL A 160 6.97 -2.46 -5.87
C VAL A 160 5.87 -2.29 -6.90
N LEU A 161 6.15 -2.61 -8.16
CA LEU A 161 5.13 -2.83 -9.16
C LEU A 161 4.68 -4.28 -9.09
N LEU A 162 3.39 -4.51 -9.30
CA LEU A 162 2.81 -5.84 -9.47
C LEU A 162 2.46 -6.02 -10.94
N GLU A 163 2.92 -7.09 -11.57
CA GLU A 163 2.59 -7.39 -12.94
C GLU A 163 1.08 -7.58 -13.08
N ASN A 164 0.45 -6.78 -13.93
CA ASN A 164 -0.99 -6.72 -14.17
C ASN A 164 -1.86 -6.33 -12.95
N ASP A 165 -1.26 -5.84 -11.86
CA ASP A 165 -2.00 -5.57 -10.61
C ASP A 165 -1.54 -4.28 -9.90
N GLY A 166 -1.16 -3.27 -10.66
CA GLY A 166 -0.83 -1.95 -10.12
C GLY A 166 0.45 -1.90 -9.30
N CYS A 167 0.39 -1.32 -8.09
CA CYS A 167 1.56 -1.17 -7.24
C CYS A 167 1.24 -1.22 -5.75
N LEU A 168 2.23 -1.60 -4.96
CA LEU A 168 2.24 -1.49 -3.50
C LEU A 168 3.24 -0.44 -3.06
N THR A 169 2.84 0.40 -2.11
CA THR A 169 3.73 1.33 -1.41
C THR A 169 3.56 1.19 0.09
N TRP A 170 4.63 1.46 0.83
CA TRP A 170 4.57 1.48 2.29
C TRP A 170 5.44 2.59 2.87
N GLY A 171 4.95 3.20 3.93
CA GLY A 171 5.59 4.36 4.54
C GLY A 171 5.51 4.38 6.06
N LYS A 172 6.28 5.28 6.67
CA LYS A 172 6.27 5.54 8.11
C LYS A 172 4.99 6.25 8.56
N THR A 173 4.31 6.89 7.62
CA THR A 173 3.01 7.55 7.83
C THR A 173 2.10 7.29 6.64
N PRO A 174 0.77 7.43 6.78
CA PRO A 174 -0.15 7.38 5.64
C PRO A 174 0.20 8.41 4.55
N ALA A 175 0.65 9.59 4.91
CA ALA A 175 1.08 10.62 3.97
C ALA A 175 2.33 10.18 3.19
N ASP A 176 3.31 9.56 3.85
CA ASP A 176 4.51 9.05 3.17
C ASP A 176 4.15 7.98 2.13
N ALA A 177 3.28 7.02 2.49
CA ALA A 177 2.85 5.98 1.57
C ALA A 177 2.13 6.58 0.35
N ALA A 178 1.24 7.56 0.54
CA ALA A 178 0.56 8.26 -0.55
C ALA A 178 1.52 9.06 -1.43
N HIS A 179 2.51 9.75 -0.86
CA HIS A 179 3.55 10.44 -1.63
C HIS A 179 4.39 9.48 -2.48
N LEU A 180 4.61 8.25 -1.99
CA LEU A 180 5.30 7.23 -2.78
C LEU A 180 4.47 6.77 -3.98
N VAL A 181 3.14 6.67 -3.86
CA VAL A 181 2.24 6.40 -5.00
C VAL A 181 2.38 7.52 -6.04
N GLU A 182 2.32 8.79 -5.59
CA GLU A 182 2.47 9.95 -6.47
C GLU A 182 3.83 9.99 -7.19
N ALA A 183 4.90 9.73 -6.44
CA ALA A 183 6.24 9.67 -7.00
C ALA A 183 6.37 8.52 -8.01
N LEU A 184 5.81 7.36 -7.69
CA LEU A 184 5.88 6.18 -8.55
C LEU A 184 5.20 6.44 -9.90
N ASP A 185 3.98 6.98 -9.92
CA ASP A 185 3.27 7.29 -11.16
C ASP A 185 3.97 8.38 -11.97
N TYR A 186 4.42 9.45 -11.32
CA TYR A 186 5.15 10.52 -11.99
C TYR A 186 6.43 10.00 -12.65
N TYR A 187 7.24 9.22 -11.95
CA TYR A 187 8.49 8.70 -12.48
C TYR A 187 8.29 7.57 -13.48
N ALA A 188 7.21 6.81 -13.38
CA ALA A 188 6.78 5.89 -14.41
C ALA A 188 6.49 6.64 -15.73
N ALA A 189 5.73 7.75 -15.64
CA ALA A 189 5.46 8.61 -16.79
C ALA A 189 6.73 9.22 -17.40
N VAL A 190 7.71 9.61 -16.58
CA VAL A 190 9.02 10.11 -17.05
C VAL A 190 9.79 9.00 -17.74
N THR A 191 9.88 7.82 -17.13
CA THR A 191 10.61 6.67 -17.68
C THR A 191 10.04 6.27 -19.04
N ALA A 192 8.72 6.21 -19.18
CA ALA A 192 8.05 5.88 -20.44
C ALA A 192 8.33 6.87 -21.59
N LYS A 193 8.77 8.10 -21.28
CA LYS A 193 9.16 9.11 -22.28
C LYS A 193 10.63 9.05 -22.68
N LEU A 194 11.43 8.29 -21.95
CA LEU A 194 12.87 8.15 -22.23
C LEU A 194 13.18 6.93 -23.10
N GLY A 195 12.26 5.96 -23.15
CA GLY A 195 12.37 4.74 -23.97
C GLY A 195 11.52 4.79 -25.20
#